data_33f596d4436017975278b4e554fd09a0
#
_entry.id   33f596d4436017975278b4e554fd09a0
#
_cell.length_a   1.000
_cell.length_b   1.000
_cell.length_c   1.000
_cell.angle_alpha   90.00
_cell.angle_beta   90.00
_cell.angle_gamma   90.00
#
_symmetry.space_group_name_H-M   'P 1'
#
loop_
_entity.id
_entity.type
_entity.pdbx_description
1 polymer ?
#
loop_
_entity_poly.entity_id
_entity_poly.type
_entity_poly.pdbx_seq_one_letter_code
_entity_poly.pdbx_strand_id
1 'polypeptide(L)'
;MPIVVYLHEATANLNCQMASIVFALCAAALYGSADFLGGLAARRSAVMPVMIFSQLAGSCMLVAVLAWLPTASATSADWLWGTVAGIALAIGLTQLYQALALGKMSLAAPVTAVLAVIFSGLVGQLSGDRLSLVALAGIALALAAIVLISQDGGAKNAHPDDGKCSARILPIALSAGFFIGVFFSALKQISTASGLLPLASARLTALLVLAVVALSRRTPLHVGRDSVWLILLGGALDIMANVLYVFAVRHGILTIAATLTSLYPASTIILARFVLGERLRAIQLAGLSCAGLGVVLIGAG
;
A
#
# COMPACT_ATOMS: atom_id res chain seq x y z
N MET A 1 -34.49 6.97 28.54
CA MET A 1 -33.14 6.40 28.70
C MET A 1 -32.59 5.67 27.46
N PRO A 2 -33.36 5.00 26.56
CA PRO A 2 -32.78 4.30 25.38
C PRO A 2 -32.22 5.22 24.28
N ILE A 3 -32.79 6.41 24.06
CA ILE A 3 -32.38 7.31 22.96
C ILE A 3 -30.98 7.87 23.17
N VAL A 4 -30.62 8.22 24.41
CA VAL A 4 -29.28 8.78 24.73
C VAL A 4 -28.18 7.73 24.54
N VAL A 5 -28.45 6.47 24.90
CA VAL A 5 -27.51 5.36 24.67
C VAL A 5 -27.35 5.11 23.18
N TYR A 6 -28.44 5.10 22.42
CA TYR A 6 -28.41 4.90 20.97
C TYR A 6 -27.64 6.04 20.23
N LEU A 7 -27.86 7.30 20.65
CA LEU A 7 -27.13 8.44 20.11
C LEU A 7 -25.64 8.37 20.47
N HIS A 8 -25.30 7.93 21.67
CA HIS A 8 -23.89 7.80 22.08
C HIS A 8 -23.18 6.68 21.32
N GLU A 9 -23.83 5.53 21.10
CA GLU A 9 -23.29 4.45 20.28
C GLU A 9 -23.15 4.85 18.79
N ALA A 10 -24.14 5.56 18.25
CA ALA A 10 -24.09 6.05 16.88
C ALA A 10 -22.95 7.07 16.67
N THR A 11 -22.74 7.99 17.64
CA THR A 11 -21.63 8.94 17.56
C THR A 11 -20.25 8.27 17.75
N ALA A 12 -20.16 7.25 18.59
CA ALA A 12 -18.93 6.47 18.78
C ALA A 12 -18.57 5.70 17.50
N ASN A 13 -19.55 5.06 16.88
CA ASN A 13 -19.36 4.35 15.61
C ASN A 13 -18.95 5.30 14.47
N LEU A 14 -19.58 6.46 14.38
CA LEU A 14 -19.24 7.49 13.38
C LEU A 14 -17.79 7.99 13.57
N ASN A 15 -17.39 8.25 14.81
CA ASN A 15 -16.02 8.67 15.12
C ASN A 15 -15.00 7.58 14.77
N CYS A 16 -15.33 6.31 15.03
CA CYS A 16 -14.48 5.17 14.70
C CYS A 16 -14.30 5.02 13.18
N GLN A 17 -15.39 5.14 12.42
CA GLN A 17 -15.34 5.08 10.95
C GLN A 17 -14.58 6.26 10.34
N MET A 18 -14.78 7.47 10.85
CA MET A 18 -14.02 8.65 10.42
C MET A 18 -12.53 8.49 10.71
N ALA A 19 -12.15 7.96 11.88
CA ALA A 19 -10.76 7.67 12.20
C ALA A 19 -10.14 6.66 11.22
N SER A 20 -10.88 5.58 10.87
CA SER A 20 -10.43 4.60 9.87
C SER A 20 -10.15 5.25 8.51
N ILE A 21 -11.05 6.11 8.03
CA ILE A 21 -10.90 6.83 6.76
C ILE A 21 -9.64 7.73 6.79
N VAL A 22 -9.48 8.51 7.85
CA VAL A 22 -8.31 9.41 8.01
C VAL A 22 -7.01 8.61 8.03
N PHE A 23 -6.94 7.55 8.82
CA PHE A 23 -5.75 6.69 8.87
C PHE A 23 -5.45 6.03 7.52
N ALA A 24 -6.47 5.55 6.80
CA ALA A 24 -6.30 4.95 5.48
C ALA A 24 -5.79 5.94 4.43
N LEU A 25 -6.31 7.17 4.42
CA LEU A 25 -5.86 8.23 3.51
C LEU A 25 -4.43 8.70 3.84
N CYS A 26 -4.10 8.83 5.13
CA CYS A 26 -2.73 9.12 5.55
C CYS A 26 -1.78 7.97 5.16
N ALA A 27 -2.20 6.72 5.33
CA ALA A 27 -1.44 5.56 4.87
C ALA A 27 -1.22 5.60 3.35
N ALA A 28 -2.26 5.94 2.56
CA ALA A 28 -2.13 6.11 1.11
C ALA A 28 -1.10 7.18 0.73
N ALA A 29 -1.11 8.32 1.40
CA ALA A 29 -0.15 9.40 1.18
C ALA A 29 1.29 8.94 1.46
N LEU A 30 1.50 8.22 2.56
CA LEU A 30 2.82 7.73 2.95
C LEU A 30 3.30 6.57 2.05
N TYR A 31 2.44 5.61 1.71
CA TYR A 31 2.79 4.54 0.76
C TYR A 31 3.17 5.11 -0.61
N GLY A 32 2.37 6.03 -1.15
CA GLY A 32 2.70 6.64 -2.44
C GLY A 32 4.01 7.44 -2.41
N SER A 33 4.32 8.08 -1.27
CA SER A 33 5.60 8.75 -1.07
C SER A 33 6.75 7.74 -0.96
N ALA A 34 6.58 6.65 -0.24
CA ALA A 34 7.56 5.57 -0.11
C ALA A 34 7.83 4.90 -1.47
N ASP A 35 6.78 4.60 -2.24
CA ASP A 35 6.89 4.00 -3.57
C ASP A 35 7.57 4.92 -4.56
N PHE A 36 7.29 6.24 -4.50
CA PHE A 36 7.98 7.24 -5.31
C PHE A 36 9.48 7.24 -5.02
N LEU A 37 9.87 7.31 -3.74
CA LEU A 37 11.28 7.30 -3.32
C LEU A 37 11.95 5.97 -3.64
N GLY A 38 11.29 4.84 -3.37
CA GLY A 38 11.76 3.50 -3.68
C GLY A 38 11.92 3.27 -5.18
N GLY A 39 10.95 3.70 -5.98
CA GLY A 39 11.02 3.65 -7.44
C GLY A 39 12.17 4.51 -8.00
N LEU A 40 12.38 5.70 -7.44
CA LEU A 40 13.50 6.56 -7.81
C LEU A 40 14.85 5.94 -7.44
N ALA A 41 14.96 5.32 -6.26
CA ALA A 41 16.15 4.59 -5.84
C ALA A 41 16.41 3.35 -6.71
N ALA A 42 15.36 2.60 -7.07
CA ALA A 42 15.44 1.42 -7.93
C ALA A 42 15.82 1.72 -9.38
N ARG A 43 15.64 2.95 -9.85
CA ARG A 43 16.17 3.42 -11.14
C ARG A 43 17.68 3.70 -11.13
N ARG A 44 18.23 3.97 -9.94
CA ARG A 44 19.66 4.34 -9.74
C ARG A 44 20.49 3.19 -9.17
N SER A 45 19.84 2.19 -8.61
CA SER A 45 20.47 1.05 -7.94
C SER A 45 19.68 -0.23 -8.25
N ALA A 46 20.27 -1.40 -8.07
CA ALA A 46 19.54 -2.67 -8.22
C ALA A 46 18.37 -2.76 -7.21
N VAL A 47 17.26 -3.36 -7.63
CA VAL A 47 16.04 -3.47 -6.80
C VAL A 47 16.29 -4.21 -5.49
N MET A 48 17.08 -5.30 -5.51
CA MET A 48 17.29 -6.13 -4.33
C MET A 48 17.95 -5.38 -3.16
N PRO A 49 19.10 -4.68 -3.32
CA PRO A 49 19.66 -3.89 -2.23
C PRO A 49 18.73 -2.75 -1.79
N VAL A 50 18.00 -2.09 -2.72
CA VAL A 50 17.00 -1.07 -2.36
C VAL A 50 15.98 -1.67 -1.40
N MET A 51 15.43 -2.85 -1.73
CA MET A 51 14.45 -3.55 -0.90
C MET A 51 15.01 -3.93 0.48
N ILE A 52 16.19 -4.54 0.54
CA ILE A 52 16.78 -4.97 1.81
C ILE A 52 17.03 -3.78 2.73
N PHE A 53 17.66 -2.72 2.22
CA PHE A 53 17.97 -1.55 3.05
C PHE A 53 16.73 -0.73 3.43
N SER A 54 15.73 -0.65 2.57
CA SER A 54 14.43 -0.03 2.89
C SER A 54 13.71 -0.81 4.00
N GLN A 55 13.68 -2.15 3.90
CA GLN A 55 13.09 -3.00 4.93
C GLN A 55 13.86 -2.92 6.26
N LEU A 56 15.19 -2.83 6.23
CA LEU A 56 16.00 -2.61 7.43
C LEU A 56 15.67 -1.26 8.08
N ALA A 57 15.64 -0.18 7.30
CA ALA A 57 15.29 1.15 7.82
C ALA A 57 13.89 1.17 8.47
N GLY A 58 12.89 0.59 7.78
CA GLY A 58 11.55 0.45 8.34
C GLY A 58 11.51 -0.42 9.59
N SER A 59 12.29 -1.50 9.64
CA SER A 59 12.38 -2.36 10.84
C SER A 59 12.99 -1.65 12.04
N CYS A 60 14.06 -0.88 11.84
CA CYS A 60 14.67 -0.06 12.90
C CYS A 60 13.66 0.96 13.44
N MET A 61 12.91 1.62 12.57
CA MET A 61 11.86 2.56 12.98
C MET A 61 10.71 1.86 13.72
N LEU A 62 10.29 0.66 13.26
CA LEU A 62 9.25 -0.12 13.95
C LEU A 62 9.68 -0.50 15.36
N VAL A 63 10.94 -0.94 15.55
CA VAL A 63 11.49 -1.25 16.88
C VAL A 63 11.45 -0.02 17.76
N ALA A 64 11.82 1.15 17.25
CA ALA A 64 11.72 2.40 18.01
C ALA A 64 10.28 2.71 18.40
N VAL A 65 9.30 2.52 17.51
CA VAL A 65 7.87 2.71 17.81
C VAL A 65 7.39 1.72 18.85
N LEU A 66 7.76 0.43 18.73
CA LEU A 66 7.37 -0.60 19.70
C LEU A 66 7.92 -0.35 21.11
N ALA A 67 9.09 0.28 21.21
CA ALA A 67 9.69 0.62 22.52
C ALA A 67 8.86 1.66 23.32
N TRP A 68 8.02 2.43 22.66
CA TRP A 68 7.15 3.46 23.26
C TRP A 68 5.71 2.98 23.47
N LEU A 69 5.34 1.81 22.92
CA LEU A 69 3.99 1.28 23.04
C LEU A 69 3.84 0.38 24.28
N PRO A 70 2.63 0.29 24.86
CA PRO A 70 2.36 -0.66 25.94
C PRO A 70 2.66 -2.10 25.51
N THR A 71 3.04 -2.92 26.47
CA THR A 71 3.24 -4.36 26.24
C THR A 71 1.96 -5.01 25.69
N ALA A 72 2.10 -5.68 24.57
CA ALA A 72 1.03 -6.39 23.90
C ALA A 72 1.31 -7.90 23.94
N SER A 73 0.26 -8.71 23.91
CA SER A 73 0.36 -10.18 23.91
C SER A 73 -0.06 -10.71 22.54
N ALA A 74 0.86 -11.28 21.79
CA ALA A 74 0.59 -11.90 20.51
C ALA A 74 0.39 -13.41 20.68
N THR A 75 -0.65 -13.96 20.06
CA THR A 75 -0.92 -15.39 19.98
C THR A 75 -0.08 -16.05 18.89
N SER A 76 -0.01 -17.38 18.87
CA SER A 76 0.64 -18.12 17.78
C SER A 76 -0.01 -17.85 16.42
N ALA A 77 -1.31 -17.63 16.37
CA ALA A 77 -2.03 -17.25 15.17
C ALA A 77 -1.61 -15.86 14.66
N ASP A 78 -1.40 -14.89 15.54
CA ASP A 78 -0.94 -13.55 15.19
C ASP A 78 0.47 -13.58 14.56
N TRP A 79 1.38 -14.41 15.13
CA TRP A 79 2.70 -14.62 14.56
C TRP A 79 2.65 -15.29 13.19
N LEU A 80 1.75 -16.28 13.01
CA LEU A 80 1.53 -16.93 11.71
C LEU A 80 1.04 -15.93 10.66
N TRP A 81 0.01 -15.14 10.98
CA TRP A 81 -0.50 -14.12 10.05
C TRP A 81 0.54 -13.03 9.75
N GLY A 82 1.33 -12.64 10.73
CA GLY A 82 2.47 -11.74 10.52
C GLY A 82 3.50 -12.36 9.57
N THR A 83 3.79 -13.65 9.70
CA THR A 83 4.70 -14.37 8.78
C THR A 83 4.14 -14.42 7.35
N VAL A 84 2.86 -14.76 7.19
CA VAL A 84 2.19 -14.76 5.88
C VAL A 84 2.24 -13.36 5.26
N ALA A 85 1.95 -12.33 6.05
CA ALA A 85 2.07 -10.94 5.60
C ALA A 85 3.50 -10.61 5.16
N GLY A 86 4.51 -11.05 5.89
CA GLY A 86 5.92 -10.80 5.57
C GLY A 86 6.37 -11.44 4.26
N ILE A 87 5.97 -12.69 4.01
CA ILE A 87 6.25 -13.37 2.72
C ILE A 87 5.58 -12.62 1.58
N ALA A 88 4.31 -12.29 1.75
CA ALA A 88 3.53 -11.57 0.75
C ALA A 88 4.12 -10.17 0.46
N LEU A 89 4.52 -9.44 1.50
CA LEU A 89 5.18 -8.14 1.37
C LEU A 89 6.49 -8.24 0.59
N ALA A 90 7.36 -9.22 0.94
CA ALA A 90 8.64 -9.40 0.26
C ALA A 90 8.47 -9.66 -1.24
N ILE A 91 7.55 -10.54 -1.62
CA ILE A 91 7.28 -10.88 -3.02
C ILE A 91 6.59 -9.71 -3.72
N GLY A 92 5.50 -9.19 -3.15
CA GLY A 92 4.67 -8.16 -3.77
C GLY A 92 5.44 -6.86 -4.00
N LEU A 93 6.14 -6.37 -2.98
CA LEU A 93 6.87 -5.10 -3.09
C LEU A 93 8.11 -5.21 -3.99
N THR A 94 8.80 -6.36 -3.97
CA THR A 94 9.92 -6.60 -4.91
C THR A 94 9.44 -6.56 -6.36
N GLN A 95 8.31 -7.20 -6.64
CA GLN A 95 7.71 -7.19 -7.98
C GLN A 95 7.19 -5.80 -8.37
N LEU A 96 6.58 -5.07 -7.44
CA LEU A 96 6.18 -3.68 -7.68
C LEU A 96 7.38 -2.82 -8.06
N TYR A 97 8.47 -2.88 -7.30
CA TYR A 97 9.67 -2.09 -7.60
C TYR A 97 10.35 -2.53 -8.90
N GLN A 98 10.33 -3.83 -9.23
CA GLN A 98 10.76 -4.30 -10.55
C GLN A 98 9.92 -3.70 -11.67
N ALA A 99 8.59 -3.69 -11.54
CA ALA A 99 7.69 -3.11 -12.51
C ALA A 99 7.90 -1.59 -12.66
N LEU A 100 8.10 -0.87 -11.54
CA LEU A 100 8.41 0.57 -11.53
C LEU A 100 9.78 0.90 -12.15
N ALA A 101 10.78 0.02 -11.97
CA ALA A 101 12.10 0.18 -12.55
C ALA A 101 12.14 -0.08 -14.07
N LEU A 102 11.27 -0.98 -14.58
CA LEU A 102 11.17 -1.31 -16.00
C LEU A 102 10.58 -0.20 -16.87
N GLY A 103 10.12 0.91 -16.30
CA GLY A 103 9.97 2.16 -17.05
C GLY A 103 8.61 2.85 -17.01
N LYS A 104 7.48 2.17 -16.93
CA LYS A 104 6.15 2.85 -16.89
C LYS A 104 5.54 2.77 -15.49
N MET A 105 5.91 3.74 -14.62
CA MET A 105 5.28 3.90 -13.31
C MET A 105 3.76 4.04 -13.41
N SER A 106 3.30 4.71 -14.47
CA SER A 106 1.89 4.96 -14.77
C SER A 106 1.04 3.70 -15.03
N LEU A 107 1.65 2.57 -15.38
CA LEU A 107 0.93 1.31 -15.61
C LEU A 107 1.02 0.39 -14.38
N ALA A 108 2.22 0.24 -13.81
CA ALA A 108 2.49 -0.75 -12.79
C ALA A 108 1.74 -0.48 -11.48
N ALA A 109 1.85 0.72 -10.93
CA ALA A 109 1.25 1.07 -9.64
C ALA A 109 -0.29 0.90 -9.62
N PRO A 110 -1.05 1.32 -10.65
CA PRO A 110 -2.49 1.16 -10.64
C PRO A 110 -3.01 -0.24 -10.85
N VAL A 111 -2.38 -0.99 -11.75
CA VAL A 111 -2.74 -2.41 -11.92
C VAL A 111 -2.55 -3.15 -10.61
N THR A 112 -1.44 -2.89 -9.93
CA THR A 112 -1.14 -3.44 -8.60
C THR A 112 -2.20 -3.02 -7.59
N ALA A 113 -2.55 -1.73 -7.52
CA ALA A 113 -3.52 -1.19 -6.57
C ALA A 113 -4.92 -1.76 -6.79
N VAL A 114 -5.40 -1.81 -8.04
CA VAL A 114 -6.72 -2.36 -8.38
C VAL A 114 -6.83 -3.83 -7.96
N LEU A 115 -5.81 -4.64 -8.26
CA LEU A 115 -5.87 -6.05 -7.92
C LEU A 115 -5.77 -6.27 -6.40
N ALA A 116 -4.96 -5.46 -5.70
CA ALA A 116 -4.88 -5.51 -4.24
C ALA A 116 -6.23 -5.20 -3.59
N VAL A 117 -6.98 -4.19 -4.09
CA VAL A 117 -8.33 -3.84 -3.60
C VAL A 117 -9.32 -4.97 -3.89
N ILE A 118 -9.34 -5.51 -5.12
CA ILE A 118 -10.25 -6.60 -5.48
C ILE A 118 -10.02 -7.80 -4.57
N PHE A 119 -8.78 -8.21 -4.37
CA PHE A 119 -8.44 -9.34 -3.52
C PHE A 119 -8.81 -9.08 -2.05
N SER A 120 -8.42 -7.93 -1.49
CA SER A 120 -8.75 -7.56 -0.11
C SER A 120 -10.26 -7.43 0.10
N GLY A 121 -10.99 -6.89 -0.89
CA GLY A 121 -12.44 -6.79 -0.86
C GLY A 121 -13.13 -8.15 -0.84
N LEU A 122 -12.67 -9.11 -1.65
CA LEU A 122 -13.18 -10.49 -1.63
C LEU A 122 -12.93 -11.14 -0.28
N VAL A 123 -11.72 -11.00 0.28
CA VAL A 123 -11.41 -11.53 1.62
C VAL A 123 -12.24 -10.84 2.70
N GLY A 124 -12.44 -9.51 2.60
CA GLY A 124 -13.28 -8.76 3.53
C GLY A 124 -14.73 -9.27 3.56
N GLN A 125 -15.33 -9.48 2.38
CA GLN A 125 -16.69 -10.03 2.28
C GLN A 125 -16.78 -11.46 2.86
N LEU A 126 -15.81 -12.31 2.58
CA LEU A 126 -15.74 -13.67 3.15
C LEU A 126 -15.55 -13.63 4.68
N SER A 127 -14.94 -12.58 5.21
CA SER A 127 -14.77 -12.33 6.65
C SER A 127 -15.97 -11.66 7.30
N GLY A 128 -17.07 -11.40 6.56
CA GLY A 128 -18.31 -10.85 7.06
C GLY A 128 -18.45 -9.33 6.97
N ASP A 129 -17.58 -8.64 6.22
CA ASP A 129 -17.74 -7.20 5.94
C ASP A 129 -19.07 -6.98 5.18
N ARG A 130 -19.92 -6.07 5.70
CA ARG A 130 -21.16 -5.67 5.03
C ARG A 130 -20.97 -4.27 4.46
N LEU A 131 -21.09 -4.15 3.15
CA LEU A 131 -20.95 -2.89 2.44
C LEU A 131 -22.34 -2.39 2.02
N SER A 132 -22.59 -1.10 2.24
CA SER A 132 -23.76 -0.44 1.70
C SER A 132 -23.64 -0.26 0.17
N LEU A 133 -24.75 -0.05 -0.53
CA LEU A 133 -24.72 0.26 -1.96
C LEU A 133 -23.96 1.57 -2.26
N VAL A 134 -24.00 2.54 -1.35
CA VAL A 134 -23.28 3.81 -1.46
C VAL A 134 -21.78 3.59 -1.34
N ALA A 135 -21.35 2.77 -0.37
CA ALA A 135 -19.94 2.39 -0.23
C ALA A 135 -19.44 1.62 -1.45
N LEU A 136 -20.23 0.68 -2.00
CA LEU A 136 -19.88 -0.03 -3.24
C LEU A 136 -19.71 0.91 -4.43
N ALA A 137 -20.58 1.90 -4.59
CA ALA A 137 -20.45 2.93 -5.62
C ALA A 137 -19.18 3.75 -5.43
N GLY A 138 -18.84 4.11 -4.18
CA GLY A 138 -17.59 4.80 -3.83
C GLY A 138 -16.36 3.98 -4.16
N ILE A 139 -16.36 2.67 -3.86
CA ILE A 139 -15.27 1.74 -4.22
C ILE A 139 -15.12 1.66 -5.73
N ALA A 140 -16.21 1.50 -6.49
CA ALA A 140 -16.16 1.46 -7.94
C ALA A 140 -15.59 2.76 -8.53
N LEU A 141 -15.97 3.90 -7.96
CA LEU A 141 -15.44 5.21 -8.37
C LEU A 141 -13.96 5.38 -8.01
N ALA A 142 -13.52 4.89 -6.85
CA ALA A 142 -12.11 4.87 -6.45
C ALA A 142 -11.27 3.99 -7.39
N LEU A 143 -11.77 2.81 -7.79
CA LEU A 143 -11.11 1.95 -8.77
C LEU A 143 -11.02 2.63 -10.14
N ALA A 144 -12.11 3.26 -10.61
CA ALA A 144 -12.09 4.05 -11.84
C ALA A 144 -11.09 5.21 -11.75
N ALA A 145 -11.02 5.89 -10.60
CA ALA A 145 -10.05 6.95 -10.35
C ALA A 145 -8.61 6.44 -10.49
N ILE A 146 -8.27 5.28 -9.89
CA ILE A 146 -6.94 4.68 -10.01
C ILE A 146 -6.59 4.45 -11.48
N VAL A 147 -7.51 3.90 -12.27
CA VAL A 147 -7.32 3.67 -13.71
C VAL A 147 -7.12 4.99 -14.46
N LEU A 148 -7.97 6.01 -14.20
CA LEU A 148 -7.87 7.32 -14.87
C LEU A 148 -6.57 8.06 -14.52
N ILE A 149 -6.18 8.08 -13.23
CA ILE A 149 -4.95 8.70 -12.76
C ILE A 149 -3.73 8.12 -13.49
N SER A 150 -3.79 6.87 -13.85
CA SER A 150 -2.72 6.07 -14.42
C SER A 150 -2.62 6.09 -15.92
N GLN A 151 -3.62 6.62 -16.59
CA GLN A 151 -3.56 6.76 -18.03
C GLN A 151 -2.48 7.80 -18.39
N ASP A 152 -1.33 7.31 -18.83
CA ASP A 152 -0.45 8.09 -19.68
C ASP A 152 -1.24 8.37 -20.94
N GLY A 153 -1.69 9.60 -21.10
CA GLY A 153 -2.30 9.99 -22.37
C GLY A 153 -1.30 9.70 -23.47
N GLY A 154 -1.60 8.70 -24.30
CA GLY A 154 -0.73 8.17 -25.31
C GLY A 154 0.13 9.25 -25.96
N ALA A 155 1.42 9.13 -25.80
CA ALA A 155 2.33 9.96 -26.55
C ALA A 155 2.02 9.71 -28.02
N LYS A 156 1.78 10.79 -28.80
CA LYS A 156 1.65 10.73 -30.27
C LYS A 156 2.87 10.07 -30.94
N ASN A 157 3.89 9.71 -30.16
CA ASN A 157 5.14 9.05 -30.54
C ASN A 157 5.32 7.76 -29.72
N ALA A 158 4.32 6.84 -29.73
CA ALA A 158 4.50 5.51 -29.16
C ALA A 158 5.54 4.76 -30.02
N HIS A 159 6.70 4.46 -29.47
CA HIS A 159 7.68 3.58 -30.11
C HIS A 159 7.12 2.17 -30.23
N PRO A 160 7.44 1.40 -31.32
CA PRO A 160 6.98 0.02 -31.50
C PRO A 160 7.35 -0.94 -30.35
N ASP A 161 8.34 -0.59 -29.51
CA ASP A 161 8.77 -1.33 -28.34
C ASP A 161 7.89 -1.11 -27.10
N ASP A 162 7.03 -0.11 -27.08
CA ASP A 162 6.12 0.20 -25.94
C ASP A 162 5.15 -0.94 -25.66
N GLY A 163 4.67 -1.64 -26.69
CA GLY A 163 3.78 -2.79 -26.56
C GLY A 163 4.47 -4.02 -25.92
N LYS A 164 5.72 -4.28 -26.27
CA LYS A 164 6.51 -5.39 -25.70
C LYS A 164 6.89 -5.12 -24.25
N CYS A 165 7.19 -3.88 -23.90
CA CYS A 165 7.45 -3.44 -22.53
C CYS A 165 6.20 -3.61 -21.65
N SER A 166 5.04 -3.17 -22.12
CA SER A 166 3.75 -3.34 -21.44
C SER A 166 3.40 -4.80 -21.18
N ALA A 167 3.63 -5.69 -22.16
CA ALA A 167 3.36 -7.12 -22.03
C ALA A 167 4.23 -7.82 -20.96
N ARG A 168 5.43 -7.31 -20.68
CA ARG A 168 6.31 -7.81 -19.60
C ARG A 168 5.94 -7.25 -18.23
N ILE A 169 5.51 -6.00 -18.16
CA ILE A 169 5.17 -5.31 -16.90
C ILE A 169 3.86 -5.84 -16.33
N LEU A 170 2.86 -6.09 -17.17
CA LEU A 170 1.51 -6.49 -16.75
C LEU A 170 1.47 -7.73 -15.83
N PRO A 171 2.10 -8.87 -16.17
CA PRO A 171 2.06 -10.04 -15.29
C PRO A 171 2.81 -9.81 -13.97
N ILE A 172 3.87 -9.00 -13.96
CA ILE A 172 4.61 -8.65 -12.75
C ILE A 172 3.73 -7.77 -11.86
N ALA A 173 3.04 -6.78 -12.43
CA ALA A 173 2.15 -5.88 -11.69
C ALA A 173 0.90 -6.62 -11.16
N LEU A 174 0.33 -7.56 -11.92
CA LEU A 174 -0.78 -8.40 -11.46
C LEU A 174 -0.33 -9.28 -10.28
N SER A 175 0.82 -9.95 -10.41
CA SER A 175 1.37 -10.76 -9.32
C SER A 175 1.68 -9.89 -8.09
N ALA A 176 2.27 -8.70 -8.27
CA ALA A 176 2.51 -7.75 -7.19
C ALA A 176 1.20 -7.38 -6.47
N GLY A 177 0.14 -7.07 -7.22
CA GLY A 177 -1.17 -6.73 -6.68
C GLY A 177 -1.82 -7.86 -5.88
N PHE A 178 -1.72 -9.09 -6.37
CA PHE A 178 -2.17 -10.26 -5.64
C PHE A 178 -1.47 -10.40 -4.28
N PHE A 179 -0.14 -10.36 -4.25
CA PHE A 179 0.62 -10.49 -3.01
C PHE A 179 0.41 -9.31 -2.06
N ILE A 180 0.29 -8.08 -2.56
CA ILE A 180 -0.05 -6.91 -1.73
C ILE A 180 -1.46 -7.04 -1.17
N GLY A 181 -2.42 -7.58 -1.92
CA GLY A 181 -3.76 -7.91 -1.42
C GLY A 181 -3.73 -8.96 -0.31
N VAL A 182 -2.92 -10.03 -0.46
CA VAL A 182 -2.68 -11.02 0.59
C VAL A 182 -2.08 -10.37 1.84
N PHE A 183 -1.09 -9.49 1.68
CA PHE A 183 -0.49 -8.73 2.78
C PHE A 183 -1.54 -7.93 3.57
N PHE A 184 -2.35 -7.13 2.89
CA PHE A 184 -3.39 -6.34 3.55
C PHE A 184 -4.44 -7.20 4.25
N SER A 185 -4.83 -8.30 3.62
CA SER A 185 -5.80 -9.25 4.18
C SER A 185 -5.25 -9.99 5.40
N ALA A 186 -3.98 -10.36 5.37
CA ALA A 186 -3.32 -11.03 6.50
C ALA A 186 -3.24 -10.10 7.72
N LEU A 187 -2.99 -8.81 7.54
CA LEU A 187 -2.98 -7.84 8.62
C LEU A 187 -4.35 -7.69 9.31
N LYS A 188 -5.46 -7.92 8.60
CA LYS A 188 -6.82 -7.93 9.18
C LYS A 188 -7.04 -9.09 10.13
N GLN A 189 -6.42 -10.25 9.88
CA GLN A 189 -6.61 -11.45 10.70
C GLN A 189 -5.90 -11.36 12.06
N ILE A 190 -5.06 -10.36 12.25
CA ILE A 190 -4.29 -10.13 13.47
C ILE A 190 -5.21 -9.59 14.56
N SER A 191 -5.11 -10.16 15.77
CA SER A 191 -5.90 -9.72 16.91
C SER A 191 -5.55 -8.30 17.35
N THR A 192 -6.54 -7.56 17.87
CA THR A 192 -6.30 -6.19 18.37
C THR A 192 -5.41 -6.19 19.63
N ALA A 193 -5.42 -7.26 20.42
CA ALA A 193 -4.63 -7.40 21.64
C ALA A 193 -3.11 -7.52 21.36
N SER A 194 -2.71 -7.99 20.18
CA SER A 194 -1.31 -8.19 19.81
C SER A 194 -0.57 -6.88 19.43
N GLY A 195 -1.25 -5.74 19.43
CA GLY A 195 -0.65 -4.47 19.11
C GLY A 195 0.01 -4.47 17.72
N LEU A 196 1.22 -3.95 17.61
CA LEU A 196 2.01 -3.96 16.38
C LEU A 196 3.05 -5.11 16.32
N LEU A 197 3.05 -6.04 17.29
CA LEU A 197 4.02 -7.15 17.32
C LEU A 197 4.00 -8.02 16.05
N PRO A 198 2.83 -8.39 15.48
CA PRO A 198 2.80 -9.17 14.24
C PRO A 198 3.35 -8.42 13.02
N LEU A 199 3.36 -7.08 13.05
CA LEU A 199 4.03 -6.29 12.03
C LEU A 199 5.56 -6.45 12.11
N ALA A 200 6.12 -6.63 13.32
CA ALA A 200 7.54 -6.98 13.49
C ALA A 200 7.85 -8.37 12.91
N SER A 201 6.97 -9.36 13.13
CA SER A 201 7.08 -10.67 12.46
C SER A 201 7.07 -10.53 10.94
N ALA A 202 6.13 -9.74 10.39
CA ALA A 202 6.07 -9.50 8.95
C ALA A 202 7.37 -8.90 8.42
N ARG A 203 7.94 -7.91 9.10
CA ARG A 203 9.21 -7.28 8.71
C ARG A 203 10.39 -8.23 8.78
N LEU A 204 10.51 -8.99 9.88
CA LEU A 204 11.56 -10.00 10.03
C LEU A 204 11.47 -11.05 8.93
N THR A 205 10.28 -11.58 8.69
CA THR A 205 10.05 -12.59 7.64
C THR A 205 10.37 -12.02 6.24
N ALA A 206 9.94 -10.79 5.95
CA ALA A 206 10.28 -10.15 4.67
C ALA A 206 11.79 -10.00 4.49
N LEU A 207 12.51 -9.56 5.53
CA LEU A 207 13.98 -9.46 5.50
C LEU A 207 14.64 -10.83 5.29
N LEU A 208 14.17 -11.87 5.97
CA LEU A 208 14.69 -13.23 5.80
C LEU A 208 14.48 -13.74 4.37
N VAL A 209 13.29 -13.57 3.81
CA VAL A 209 13.00 -13.96 2.42
C VAL A 209 13.91 -13.22 1.44
N LEU A 210 14.05 -11.90 1.59
CA LEU A 210 14.92 -11.09 0.73
C LEU A 210 16.38 -11.48 0.89
N ALA A 211 16.86 -11.75 2.11
CA ALA A 211 18.22 -12.19 2.38
C ALA A 211 18.50 -13.54 1.74
N VAL A 212 17.60 -14.52 1.89
CA VAL A 212 17.73 -15.84 1.25
C VAL A 212 17.79 -15.71 -0.27
N VAL A 213 16.93 -14.89 -0.88
CA VAL A 213 16.94 -14.65 -2.33
C VAL A 213 18.24 -13.93 -2.76
N ALA A 214 18.70 -12.95 -2.02
CA ALA A 214 19.95 -12.24 -2.33
C ALA A 214 21.16 -13.17 -2.26
N LEU A 215 21.24 -13.99 -1.22
CA LEU A 215 22.32 -14.97 -1.04
C LEU A 215 22.30 -16.04 -2.13
N SER A 216 21.14 -16.62 -2.43
CA SER A 216 20.99 -17.66 -3.46
C SER A 216 21.34 -17.16 -4.87
N ARG A 217 21.04 -15.89 -5.15
CA ARG A 217 21.34 -15.23 -6.43
C ARG A 217 22.71 -14.54 -6.45
N ARG A 218 23.45 -14.55 -5.33
CA ARG A 218 24.73 -13.84 -5.14
C ARG A 218 24.63 -12.38 -5.59
N THR A 219 23.51 -11.72 -5.26
CA THR A 219 23.25 -10.35 -5.70
C THR A 219 24.18 -9.38 -4.96
N PRO A 220 24.92 -8.50 -5.64
CA PRO A 220 25.75 -7.51 -4.96
C PRO A 220 24.85 -6.49 -4.23
N LEU A 221 25.14 -6.26 -2.94
CA LEU A 221 24.38 -5.32 -2.09
C LEU A 221 24.99 -3.91 -2.15
N HIS A 222 25.40 -3.46 -3.33
CA HIS A 222 25.96 -2.13 -3.51
C HIS A 222 24.85 -1.11 -3.78
N VAL A 223 24.86 0.01 -3.05
CA VAL A 223 23.95 1.14 -3.22
C VAL A 223 24.78 2.41 -3.41
N GLY A 224 24.45 3.19 -4.43
CA GLY A 224 25.06 4.50 -4.64
C GLY A 224 24.71 5.47 -3.48
N ARG A 225 25.67 6.30 -3.07
CA ARG A 225 25.49 7.25 -1.95
C ARG A 225 24.25 8.13 -2.11
N ASP A 226 23.94 8.56 -3.32
CA ASP A 226 22.78 9.40 -3.65
C ASP A 226 21.42 8.68 -3.46
N SER A 227 21.43 7.34 -3.45
CA SER A 227 20.23 6.53 -3.25
C SER A 227 19.97 6.19 -1.77
N VAL A 228 20.98 6.28 -0.92
CA VAL A 228 20.88 5.88 0.51
C VAL A 228 19.78 6.65 1.22
N TRP A 229 19.74 7.98 1.07
CA TRP A 229 18.73 8.81 1.72
C TRP A 229 17.30 8.50 1.23
N LEU A 230 17.14 8.26 -0.09
CA LEU A 230 15.86 7.87 -0.67
C LEU A 230 15.36 6.55 -0.09
N ILE A 231 16.26 5.60 0.09
CA ILE A 231 15.97 4.27 0.64
C ILE A 231 15.57 4.36 2.11
N LEU A 232 16.35 5.08 2.92
CA LEU A 232 16.09 5.22 4.36
C LEU A 232 14.76 5.93 4.61
N LEU A 233 14.53 7.04 3.93
CA LEU A 233 13.27 7.79 4.05
C LEU A 233 12.10 6.97 3.50
N GLY A 234 12.25 6.32 2.34
CA GLY A 234 11.22 5.45 1.79
C GLY A 234 10.84 4.32 2.73
N GLY A 235 11.82 3.65 3.36
CA GLY A 235 11.58 2.60 4.35
C GLY A 235 10.88 3.11 5.63
N ALA A 236 11.24 4.31 6.10
CA ALA A 236 10.59 4.94 7.24
C ALA A 236 9.12 5.31 6.94
N LEU A 237 8.86 5.88 5.76
CA LEU A 237 7.49 6.22 5.33
C LEU A 237 6.64 4.97 5.12
N ASP A 238 7.23 3.90 4.55
CA ASP A 238 6.54 2.64 4.34
C ASP A 238 6.10 2.00 5.66
N ILE A 239 6.95 1.94 6.68
CA ILE A 239 6.54 1.40 7.99
C ILE A 239 5.49 2.27 8.68
N MET A 240 5.59 3.59 8.60
CA MET A 240 4.59 4.48 9.15
C MET A 240 3.24 4.29 8.44
N ALA A 241 3.24 4.12 7.12
CA ALA A 241 2.05 3.78 6.36
C ALA A 241 1.42 2.45 6.82
N ASN A 242 2.25 1.41 7.06
CA ASN A 242 1.78 0.13 7.61
C ASN A 242 1.14 0.28 8.99
N VAL A 243 1.73 1.07 9.88
CA VAL A 243 1.17 1.36 11.21
C VAL A 243 -0.19 2.03 11.08
N LEU A 244 -0.30 3.06 10.25
CA LEU A 244 -1.57 3.75 10.01
C LEU A 244 -2.62 2.83 9.36
N TYR A 245 -2.20 1.97 8.43
CA TYR A 245 -3.09 0.97 7.83
C TYR A 245 -3.65 -0.01 8.87
N VAL A 246 -2.81 -0.52 9.77
CA VAL A 246 -3.27 -1.38 10.88
C VAL A 246 -4.30 -0.65 11.75
N PHE A 247 -4.07 0.62 12.06
CA PHE A 247 -5.06 1.42 12.79
C PHE A 247 -6.34 1.63 11.98
N ALA A 248 -6.24 1.90 10.69
CA ALA A 248 -7.41 2.03 9.83
C ALA A 248 -8.30 0.77 9.84
N VAL A 249 -7.68 -0.40 9.67
CA VAL A 249 -8.39 -1.69 9.67
C VAL A 249 -8.99 -2.04 11.04
N ARG A 250 -8.37 -1.59 12.13
CA ARG A 250 -8.90 -1.83 13.50
C ARG A 250 -10.11 -0.96 13.83
N HIS A 251 -10.20 0.23 13.22
CA HIS A 251 -11.28 1.18 13.46
C HIS A 251 -12.37 1.10 12.40
N GLY A 252 -12.25 0.24 11.37
CA GLY A 252 -13.19 0.18 10.27
C GLY A 252 -13.22 -1.15 9.52
N ILE A 253 -13.92 -1.12 8.39
CA ILE A 253 -14.10 -2.26 7.49
C ILE A 253 -12.85 -2.44 6.63
N LEU A 254 -12.34 -3.67 6.51
CA LEU A 254 -11.15 -4.00 5.71
C LEU A 254 -11.25 -3.47 4.28
N THR A 255 -12.38 -3.74 3.62
CA THR A 255 -12.58 -3.36 2.21
C THR A 255 -12.47 -1.86 2.03
N ILE A 256 -13.03 -1.06 2.94
CA ILE A 256 -12.95 0.41 2.92
C ILE A 256 -11.51 0.87 3.15
N ALA A 257 -10.88 0.38 4.22
CA ALA A 257 -9.50 0.74 4.55
C ALA A 257 -8.53 0.38 3.42
N ALA A 258 -8.65 -0.83 2.83
CA ALA A 258 -7.82 -1.27 1.72
C ALA A 258 -8.07 -0.42 0.45
N THR A 259 -9.33 -0.10 0.13
CA THR A 259 -9.68 0.73 -1.03
C THR A 259 -9.09 2.14 -0.91
N LEU A 260 -9.27 2.80 0.24
CA LEU A 260 -8.75 4.14 0.47
C LEU A 260 -7.21 4.16 0.48
N THR A 261 -6.60 3.16 1.11
CA THR A 261 -5.15 3.03 1.12
C THR A 261 -4.60 2.79 -0.30
N SER A 262 -5.32 2.05 -1.13
CA SER A 262 -4.92 1.78 -2.52
C SER A 262 -5.01 3.00 -3.45
N LEU A 263 -5.44 4.16 -2.96
CA LEU A 263 -5.29 5.44 -3.65
C LEU A 263 -3.85 5.99 -3.62
N TYR A 264 -2.89 5.26 -3.05
CA TYR A 264 -1.47 5.64 -3.01
C TYR A 264 -0.87 6.06 -4.36
N PRO A 265 -1.29 5.56 -5.56
CA PRO A 265 -0.76 6.07 -6.81
C PRO A 265 -1.05 7.56 -7.05
N ALA A 266 -2.13 8.09 -6.45
CA ALA A 266 -2.41 9.52 -6.54
C ALA A 266 -1.30 10.35 -5.88
N SER A 267 -0.84 9.97 -4.69
CA SER A 267 0.26 10.64 -4.00
C SER A 267 1.59 10.48 -4.73
N THR A 268 1.86 9.31 -5.31
CA THR A 268 3.04 9.08 -6.15
C THR A 268 3.08 10.04 -7.34
N ILE A 269 1.94 10.21 -8.03
CA ILE A 269 1.81 11.11 -9.20
C ILE A 269 1.91 12.58 -8.78
N ILE A 270 1.31 12.97 -7.66
CA ILE A 270 1.43 14.32 -7.11
C ILE A 270 2.91 14.64 -6.84
N LEU A 271 3.64 13.72 -6.21
CA LEU A 271 5.07 13.87 -5.96
C LEU A 271 5.89 13.94 -7.26
N ALA A 272 5.58 13.09 -8.24
CA ALA A 272 6.23 13.14 -9.55
C ALA A 272 6.03 14.50 -10.22
N ARG A 273 4.85 15.10 -10.08
CA ARG A 273 4.62 16.47 -10.59
C ARG A 273 5.47 17.51 -9.87
N PHE A 274 5.52 17.51 -8.56
CA PHE A 274 6.24 18.55 -7.80
C PHE A 274 7.76 18.36 -7.83
N VAL A 275 8.24 17.11 -7.81
CA VAL A 275 9.67 16.79 -7.74
C VAL A 275 10.30 16.66 -9.13
N LEU A 276 9.60 16.03 -10.07
CA LEU A 276 10.09 15.79 -11.43
C LEU A 276 9.55 16.81 -12.44
N GLY A 277 8.68 17.73 -12.04
CA GLY A 277 8.10 18.75 -12.91
C GLY A 277 7.13 18.19 -13.97
N GLU A 278 6.62 16.98 -13.80
CA GLU A 278 5.68 16.35 -14.74
C GLU A 278 4.35 17.13 -14.77
N ARG A 279 3.77 17.36 -15.94
CA ARG A 279 2.48 18.04 -16.06
C ARG A 279 1.34 17.05 -15.96
N LEU A 280 0.43 17.25 -15.01
CA LEU A 280 -0.81 16.48 -14.92
C LEU A 280 -1.70 16.78 -16.15
N ARG A 281 -2.24 15.72 -16.73
CA ARG A 281 -3.20 15.83 -17.84
C ARG A 281 -4.62 15.93 -17.32
N ALA A 282 -5.53 16.43 -18.15
CA ALA A 282 -6.94 16.57 -17.80
C ALA A 282 -7.57 15.25 -17.30
N ILE A 283 -7.17 14.11 -17.88
CA ILE A 283 -7.67 12.79 -17.49
C ILE A 283 -7.18 12.37 -16.08
N GLN A 284 -5.95 12.72 -15.71
CA GLN A 284 -5.43 12.49 -14.36
C GLN A 284 -6.11 13.39 -13.33
N LEU A 285 -6.42 14.64 -13.75
CA LEU A 285 -7.17 15.56 -12.91
C LEU A 285 -8.61 15.06 -12.69
N ALA A 286 -9.26 14.56 -13.74
CA ALA A 286 -10.56 13.89 -13.62
C ALA A 286 -10.50 12.68 -12.69
N GLY A 287 -9.44 11.87 -12.79
CA GLY A 287 -9.19 10.76 -11.87
C GLY A 287 -9.04 11.20 -10.42
N LEU A 288 -8.29 12.27 -10.15
CA LEU A 288 -8.18 12.85 -8.79
C LEU A 288 -9.54 13.32 -8.26
N SER A 289 -10.37 13.94 -9.11
CA SER A 289 -11.73 14.33 -8.73
C SER A 289 -12.62 13.12 -8.42
N CYS A 290 -12.54 12.07 -9.24
CA CYS A 290 -13.22 10.80 -8.98
C CYS A 290 -12.76 10.14 -7.67
N ALA A 291 -11.43 10.20 -7.36
CA ALA A 291 -10.90 9.70 -6.11
C ALA A 291 -11.52 10.44 -4.90
N GLY A 292 -11.55 11.77 -4.95
CA GLY A 292 -12.16 12.59 -3.89
C GLY A 292 -13.65 12.28 -3.68
N LEU A 293 -14.43 12.16 -4.77
CA LEU A 293 -15.85 11.77 -4.70
C LEU A 293 -16.01 10.35 -4.17
N GLY A 294 -15.15 9.40 -4.59
CA GLY A 294 -15.14 8.04 -4.08
C GLY A 294 -14.94 7.98 -2.56
N VAL A 295 -13.99 8.77 -2.02
CA VAL A 295 -13.76 8.89 -0.58
C VAL A 295 -15.00 9.40 0.15
N VAL A 296 -15.68 10.44 -0.38
CA VAL A 296 -16.91 11.00 0.21
C VAL A 296 -18.02 9.97 0.23
N LEU A 297 -18.23 9.22 -0.87
CA LEU A 297 -19.25 8.17 -0.94
C LEU A 297 -18.97 7.01 0.02
N ILE A 298 -17.72 6.59 0.13
CA ILE A 298 -17.30 5.55 1.09
C ILE A 298 -17.54 6.01 2.53
N GLY A 299 -17.31 7.29 2.83
CA GLY A 299 -17.53 7.84 4.16
C GLY A 299 -19.00 8.08 4.51
N ALA A 300 -19.88 8.20 3.50
CA ALA A 300 -21.30 8.44 3.67
C ALA A 300 -22.13 7.14 3.72
N GLY A 301 -21.56 6.00 3.37
CA GLY A 301 -22.22 4.69 3.33
C GLY A 301 -21.84 3.78 4.45
#